data_7658b99878b15e671e55c7780141c7ff
#
_entry.id   7658b99878b15e671e55c7780141c7ff
#
_cell.length_a   1.000
_cell.length_b   1.000
_cell.length_c   1.000
_cell.angle_alpha   90.00
_cell.angle_beta   90.00
_cell.angle_gamma   90.00
#
_symmetry.space_group_name_H-M   'P 1'
#
loop_
_entity.id
_entity.type
_entity.pdbx_description
1 polymer ?
#
loop_
_entity_poly.entity_id
_entity_poly.type
_entity_poly.pdbx_seq_one_letter_code
_entity_poly.pdbx_strand_id
1 'polypeptide(L)'
;YFIPQLDNLDVNSIYINSSGTSASELYPTLAHEGYPGHMYQTQYFAATNPDWIRYILAPGGYVEGWASYVEVLSYNYAQTGNDALNKMYAANYATVLCLYAKGDIGVNYYGWSEDDVYRFISQYGFDDKSVAHEMYYAFVSDPGNYCKYVLGMLGFEQLKTKAQSELSDKFNLKNFHQYILDMGCLLYTSP
;
A
#
# COMPACT_ATOMS: atom_id res chain seq x y z
N TYR A 1 -13.49 2.21 -0.75
CA TYR A 1 -12.65 3.42 -0.59
C TYR A 1 -13.06 4.20 0.65
N PHE A 2 -12.13 4.93 1.22
CA PHE A 2 -12.28 5.79 2.39
C PHE A 2 -12.36 7.26 1.97
N ILE A 3 -13.30 8.01 2.54
CA ILE A 3 -13.39 9.45 2.37
C ILE A 3 -13.37 10.08 3.78
N PRO A 4 -12.31 10.83 4.15
CA PRO A 4 -12.27 11.56 5.39
C PRO A 4 -13.25 12.73 5.36
N GLN A 5 -13.98 12.95 6.46
CA GLN A 5 -14.79 14.15 6.62
C GLN A 5 -13.91 15.30 7.11
N LEU A 6 -13.96 16.42 6.42
CA LEU A 6 -13.13 17.58 6.73
C LEU A 6 -13.65 18.40 7.93
N ASP A 7 -14.95 18.32 8.20
CA ASP A 7 -15.66 19.11 9.23
C ASP A 7 -15.95 18.31 10.51
N ASN A 8 -15.83 16.99 10.46
CA ASN A 8 -16.07 16.11 11.61
C ASN A 8 -15.17 14.87 11.56
N LEU A 9 -14.04 14.93 12.24
CA LEU A 9 -13.08 13.84 12.29
C LEU A 9 -13.56 12.62 13.10
N ASP A 10 -14.65 12.76 13.85
CA ASP A 10 -15.24 11.64 14.61
C ASP A 10 -16.11 10.72 13.74
N VAL A 11 -16.48 11.20 12.55
CA VAL A 11 -17.29 10.43 11.60
C VAL A 11 -16.47 10.02 10.40
N ASN A 12 -16.24 8.72 10.27
CA ASN A 12 -15.45 8.14 9.18
C ASN A 12 -16.28 7.07 8.47
N SER A 13 -16.27 7.11 7.14
CA SER A 13 -17.06 6.20 6.33
C SER A 13 -16.21 5.47 5.32
N ILE A 14 -16.38 4.16 5.23
CA ILE A 14 -15.85 3.33 4.16
C ILE A 14 -17.02 2.89 3.29
N TYR A 15 -16.90 3.11 2.00
CA TYR A 15 -17.91 2.71 1.03
C TYR A 15 -17.49 1.39 0.38
N ILE A 16 -18.33 0.38 0.50
CA ILE A 16 -18.11 -0.96 -0.07
C ILE A 16 -19.01 -1.11 -1.29
N ASN A 17 -18.39 -1.38 -2.45
CA ASN A 17 -19.11 -1.77 -3.64
C ASN A 17 -19.37 -3.29 -3.60
N SER A 18 -20.60 -3.68 -3.27
CA SER A 18 -20.99 -5.07 -3.13
C SER A 18 -21.08 -5.85 -4.44
N SER A 19 -21.06 -5.16 -5.59
CA SER A 19 -21.26 -5.81 -6.90
C SER A 19 -19.98 -6.34 -7.55
N GLY A 20 -18.81 -6.11 -6.96
CA GLY A 20 -17.52 -6.49 -7.57
C GLY A 20 -16.45 -6.97 -6.60
N THR A 21 -16.76 -7.12 -5.31
CA THR A 21 -15.78 -7.48 -4.30
C THR A 21 -15.99 -8.89 -3.80
N SER A 22 -15.01 -9.77 -3.96
CA SER A 22 -15.03 -11.10 -3.34
C SER A 22 -14.77 -11.03 -1.83
N ALA A 23 -15.22 -12.02 -1.08
CA ALA A 23 -14.98 -12.07 0.37
C ALA A 23 -13.47 -12.15 0.71
N SER A 24 -12.66 -12.74 -0.15
CA SER A 24 -11.20 -12.85 0.01
C SER A 24 -10.48 -11.52 -0.21
N GLU A 25 -11.05 -10.62 -1.00
CA GLU A 25 -10.51 -9.28 -1.25
C GLU A 25 -11.01 -8.26 -0.25
N LEU A 26 -12.20 -8.47 0.30
CA LEU A 26 -12.83 -7.51 1.21
C LEU A 26 -11.99 -7.29 2.48
N TYR A 27 -11.49 -8.37 3.09
CA TYR A 27 -10.73 -8.27 4.34
C TYR A 27 -9.44 -7.42 4.21
N PRO A 28 -8.52 -7.73 3.25
CA PRO A 28 -7.32 -6.93 3.09
C PRO A 28 -7.63 -5.50 2.63
N THR A 29 -8.63 -5.30 1.75
CA THR A 29 -9.06 -3.96 1.34
C THR A 29 -9.60 -3.15 2.52
N LEU A 30 -10.36 -3.75 3.43
CA LEU A 30 -10.80 -3.07 4.66
C LEU A 30 -9.64 -2.73 5.59
N ALA A 31 -8.59 -3.56 5.65
CA ALA A 31 -7.38 -3.22 6.38
C ALA A 31 -6.62 -2.05 5.74
N HIS A 32 -6.58 -1.98 4.41
CA HIS A 32 -5.99 -0.89 3.64
C HIS A 32 -6.75 0.43 3.83
N GLU A 33 -8.05 0.42 3.59
CA GLU A 33 -8.87 1.63 3.63
C GLU A 33 -9.22 2.08 5.07
N GLY A 34 -9.39 1.14 5.98
CA GLY A 34 -9.86 1.37 7.34
C GLY A 34 -8.77 1.35 8.39
N TYR A 35 -8.88 0.36 9.29
CA TYR A 35 -7.96 0.10 10.37
C TYR A 35 -7.18 -1.19 10.08
N PRO A 36 -5.84 -1.12 10.05
CA PRO A 36 -4.96 -0.01 10.47
C PRO A 36 -4.47 0.91 9.33
N GLY A 37 -5.11 0.92 8.17
CA GLY A 37 -4.70 1.64 6.96
C GLY A 37 -5.03 3.14 6.93
N HIS A 38 -5.59 3.61 5.80
CA HIS A 38 -5.80 5.04 5.52
C HIS A 38 -6.62 5.76 6.58
N MET A 39 -7.74 5.18 7.01
CA MET A 39 -8.60 5.81 8.03
C MET A 39 -7.82 6.03 9.32
N TYR A 40 -7.12 5.00 9.81
CA TYR A 40 -6.33 5.11 11.04
C TYR A 40 -5.19 6.11 10.89
N GLN A 41 -4.43 6.05 9.80
CA GLN A 41 -3.33 6.99 9.51
C GLN A 41 -3.80 8.43 9.51
N THR A 42 -4.92 8.71 8.82
CA THR A 42 -5.50 10.05 8.70
C THR A 42 -5.96 10.58 10.06
N GLN A 43 -6.69 9.76 10.83
CA GLN A 43 -7.16 10.13 12.17
C GLN A 43 -6.01 10.37 13.14
N TYR A 44 -5.02 9.48 13.11
CA TYR A 44 -3.83 9.60 13.94
C TYR A 44 -3.07 10.90 13.65
N PHE A 45 -2.85 11.18 12.35
CA PHE A 45 -2.17 12.39 11.91
C PHE A 45 -2.94 13.65 12.32
N ALA A 46 -4.26 13.67 12.14
CA ALA A 46 -5.10 14.79 12.55
C ALA A 46 -5.03 15.04 14.07
N ALA A 47 -5.00 13.97 14.88
CA ALA A 47 -4.89 14.07 16.33
C ALA A 47 -3.54 14.66 16.81
N THR A 48 -2.49 14.66 15.99
CA THR A 48 -1.22 15.33 16.29
C THR A 48 -1.27 16.86 16.11
N ASN A 49 -2.40 17.40 15.62
CA ASN A 49 -2.61 18.82 15.31
C ASN A 49 -1.47 19.43 14.45
N PRO A 50 -1.19 18.83 13.28
CA PRO A 50 -0.10 19.29 12.42
C PRO A 50 -0.40 20.62 11.77
N ASP A 51 0.64 21.34 11.33
CA ASP A 51 0.50 22.53 10.51
C ASP A 51 -0.29 22.23 9.23
N TRP A 52 -1.17 23.15 8.80
CA TRP A 52 -2.04 22.99 7.64
C TRP A 52 -1.32 22.60 6.35
N ILE A 53 -0.09 23.11 6.16
CA ILE A 53 0.72 22.79 4.99
C ILE A 53 1.01 21.27 4.88
N ARG A 54 1.06 20.56 5.99
CA ARG A 54 1.35 19.12 6.01
C ARG A 54 0.20 18.28 5.46
N TYR A 55 -1.03 18.76 5.50
CA TYR A 55 -2.16 18.10 4.84
C TYR A 55 -2.07 18.18 3.32
N ILE A 56 -1.50 19.26 2.79
CA ILE A 56 -1.34 19.49 1.35
C ILE A 56 -0.13 18.74 0.80
N LEU A 57 0.94 18.62 1.60
CA LEU A 57 2.21 18.02 1.20
C LEU A 57 2.32 16.53 1.55
N ALA A 58 1.22 15.82 1.74
CA ALA A 58 1.24 14.38 2.03
C ALA A 58 1.82 13.60 0.84
N PRO A 59 3.06 13.05 0.90
CA PRO A 59 3.63 12.27 -0.18
C PRO A 59 2.92 10.95 -0.33
N GLY A 60 2.52 10.64 -1.56
CA GLY A 60 1.80 9.40 -1.88
C GLY A 60 2.52 8.13 -1.41
N GLY A 61 3.86 8.11 -1.47
CA GLY A 61 4.64 6.97 -0.98
C GLY A 61 4.52 6.71 0.53
N TYR A 62 4.29 7.75 1.35
CA TYR A 62 3.99 7.56 2.77
C TYR A 62 2.55 7.08 2.96
N VAL A 63 1.59 7.67 2.27
CA VAL A 63 0.16 7.37 2.42
C VAL A 63 -0.16 5.97 1.90
N GLU A 64 0.13 5.71 0.64
CA GLU A 64 -0.15 4.43 -0.01
C GLU A 64 0.79 3.32 0.48
N GLY A 65 2.05 3.69 0.75
CA GLY A 65 3.03 2.76 1.29
C GLY A 65 2.64 2.24 2.67
N TRP A 66 2.14 3.10 3.56
CA TRP A 66 1.59 2.67 4.85
C TRP A 66 0.42 1.72 4.68
N ALA A 67 -0.58 2.10 3.87
CA ALA A 67 -1.76 1.28 3.66
C ALA A 67 -1.42 -0.09 3.04
N SER A 68 -0.52 -0.14 2.06
CA SER A 68 -0.04 -1.38 1.45
C SER A 68 0.77 -2.24 2.43
N TYR A 69 1.61 -1.61 3.26
CA TYR A 69 2.37 -2.29 4.31
C TYR A 69 1.45 -2.96 5.33
N VAL A 70 0.44 -2.25 5.83
CA VAL A 70 -0.48 -2.82 6.83
C VAL A 70 -1.47 -3.79 6.20
N GLU A 71 -1.79 -3.67 4.92
CA GLU A 71 -2.57 -4.66 4.18
C GLU A 71 -1.83 -6.00 4.15
N VAL A 72 -0.55 -6.02 3.76
CA VAL A 72 0.28 -7.23 3.81
C VAL A 72 0.38 -7.77 5.24
N LEU A 73 0.58 -6.89 6.22
CA LEU A 73 0.65 -7.28 7.63
C LEU A 73 -0.67 -7.90 8.12
N SER A 74 -1.81 -7.44 7.63
CA SER A 74 -3.14 -7.90 8.04
C SER A 74 -3.36 -9.39 7.81
N TYR A 75 -2.73 -9.97 6.80
CA TYR A 75 -2.84 -11.41 6.53
C TYR A 75 -2.31 -12.28 7.67
N ASN A 76 -1.42 -11.78 8.52
CA ASN A 76 -0.98 -12.49 9.72
C ASN A 76 -2.07 -12.63 10.78
N TYR A 77 -3.13 -11.83 10.68
CA TYR A 77 -4.27 -11.80 11.60
C TYR A 77 -5.55 -12.34 10.97
N ALA A 78 -5.51 -12.70 9.69
CA ALA A 78 -6.66 -13.26 8.98
C ALA A 78 -7.04 -14.63 9.54
N GLN A 79 -8.31 -14.79 9.92
CA GLN A 79 -8.83 -16.02 10.54
C GLN A 79 -9.31 -17.02 9.47
N THR A 80 -8.46 -17.36 8.51
CA THR A 80 -8.79 -18.37 7.49
C THR A 80 -8.66 -19.80 7.99
N GLY A 81 -8.09 -19.99 9.18
CA GLY A 81 -7.74 -21.34 9.71
C GLY A 81 -6.54 -21.98 9.05
N ASN A 82 -5.83 -21.27 8.16
CA ASN A 82 -4.67 -21.80 7.43
C ASN A 82 -3.59 -20.72 7.24
N ASP A 83 -2.55 -20.77 8.07
CA ASP A 83 -1.44 -19.81 8.02
C ASP A 83 -0.65 -19.86 6.70
N ALA A 84 -0.54 -21.03 6.07
CA ALA A 84 0.13 -21.13 4.77
C ALA A 84 -0.66 -20.40 3.68
N LEU A 85 -1.99 -20.48 3.73
CA LEU A 85 -2.87 -19.75 2.82
C LEU A 85 -2.77 -18.24 3.05
N ASN A 86 -2.72 -17.78 4.29
CA ASN A 86 -2.53 -16.36 4.61
C ASN A 86 -1.22 -15.82 4.06
N LYS A 87 -0.12 -16.57 4.24
CA LYS A 87 1.20 -16.20 3.69
C LYS A 87 1.20 -16.17 2.16
N MET A 88 0.49 -17.11 1.54
CA MET A 88 0.35 -17.15 0.08
C MET A 88 -0.40 -15.92 -0.44
N TYR A 89 -1.50 -15.52 0.19
CA TYR A 89 -2.23 -14.32 -0.19
C TYR A 89 -1.40 -13.06 -0.01
N ALA A 90 -0.69 -12.92 1.12
CA ALA A 90 0.20 -11.78 1.36
C ALA A 90 1.31 -11.69 0.29
N ALA A 91 1.95 -12.82 -0.03
CA ALA A 91 2.99 -12.89 -1.06
C ALA A 91 2.44 -12.58 -2.46
N ASN A 92 1.25 -13.11 -2.79
CA ASN A 92 0.59 -12.83 -4.06
C ASN A 92 0.29 -11.34 -4.21
N TYR A 93 -0.32 -10.72 -3.21
CA TYR A 93 -0.60 -9.29 -3.21
C TYR A 93 0.66 -8.45 -3.43
N ALA A 94 1.71 -8.69 -2.63
CA ALA A 94 2.99 -7.98 -2.78
C ALA A 94 3.62 -8.19 -4.16
N THR A 95 3.52 -9.41 -4.71
CA THR A 95 4.02 -9.73 -6.06
C THR A 95 3.28 -8.94 -7.13
N VAL A 96 1.95 -8.94 -7.09
CA VAL A 96 1.12 -8.20 -8.05
C VAL A 96 1.45 -6.71 -8.01
N LEU A 97 1.55 -6.10 -6.83
CA LEU A 97 1.98 -4.71 -6.69
C LEU A 97 3.36 -4.46 -7.33
N CYS A 98 4.33 -5.36 -7.12
CA CYS A 98 5.65 -5.25 -7.73
C CYS A 98 5.60 -5.35 -9.26
N LEU A 99 4.72 -6.19 -9.81
CA LEU A 99 4.53 -6.29 -11.27
C LEU A 99 3.96 -4.98 -11.83
N TYR A 100 2.97 -4.39 -11.16
CA TYR A 100 2.41 -3.10 -11.56
C TYR A 100 3.46 -1.99 -11.50
N ALA A 101 4.22 -1.86 -10.41
CA ALA A 101 5.27 -0.83 -10.31
C ALA A 101 6.38 -1.04 -11.35
N LYS A 102 6.79 -2.28 -11.63
CA LYS A 102 7.80 -2.58 -12.65
C LYS A 102 7.29 -2.29 -14.06
N GLY A 103 6.02 -2.60 -14.34
CA GLY A 103 5.36 -2.26 -15.60
C GLY A 103 5.25 -0.75 -15.78
N ASP A 104 4.85 -0.01 -14.76
CA ASP A 104 4.78 1.44 -14.75
C ASP A 104 6.15 2.08 -15.08
N ILE A 105 7.22 1.65 -14.41
CA ILE A 105 8.59 2.07 -14.74
C ILE A 105 8.96 1.65 -16.18
N GLY A 106 8.58 0.46 -16.58
CA GLY A 106 8.81 -0.06 -17.94
C GLY A 106 8.23 0.86 -19.01
N VAL A 107 6.97 1.22 -18.88
CA VAL A 107 6.26 2.08 -19.82
C VAL A 107 6.77 3.52 -19.75
N ASN A 108 6.81 4.12 -18.57
CA ASN A 108 7.03 5.57 -18.43
C ASN A 108 8.51 5.97 -18.42
N TYR A 109 9.42 5.07 -18.08
CA TYR A 109 10.85 5.35 -18.08
C TYR A 109 11.60 4.66 -19.22
N TYR A 110 11.30 3.37 -19.50
CA TYR A 110 11.98 2.62 -20.55
C TYR A 110 11.25 2.63 -21.90
N GLY A 111 10.06 3.22 -22.00
CA GLY A 111 9.30 3.33 -23.22
C GLY A 111 8.73 1.99 -23.72
N TRP A 112 8.36 1.10 -22.81
CA TRP A 112 7.73 -0.16 -23.18
C TRP A 112 6.42 0.08 -23.92
N SER A 113 6.23 -0.70 -25.00
CA SER A 113 4.96 -0.81 -25.70
C SER A 113 3.99 -1.75 -24.96
N GLU A 114 2.74 -1.79 -25.40
CA GLU A 114 1.75 -2.74 -24.91
C GLU A 114 2.20 -4.20 -25.08
N ASP A 115 2.86 -4.52 -26.22
CA ASP A 115 3.44 -5.84 -26.46
C ASP A 115 4.60 -6.17 -25.50
N ASP A 116 5.36 -5.17 -25.05
CA ASP A 116 6.40 -5.35 -24.03
C ASP A 116 5.79 -5.65 -22.67
N VAL A 117 4.71 -4.96 -22.30
CA VAL A 117 3.94 -5.24 -21.08
C VAL A 117 3.39 -6.66 -21.14
N TYR A 118 2.78 -7.07 -22.24
CA TYR A 118 2.30 -8.45 -22.41
C TYR A 118 3.42 -9.48 -22.23
N ARG A 119 4.57 -9.30 -22.91
CA ARG A 119 5.73 -10.21 -22.77
C ARG A 119 6.25 -10.24 -21.32
N PHE A 120 6.20 -9.12 -20.65
CA PHE A 120 6.62 -9.04 -19.24
C PHE A 120 5.70 -9.83 -18.32
N ILE A 121 4.38 -9.60 -18.36
CA ILE A 121 3.44 -10.27 -17.45
C ILE A 121 3.26 -11.76 -17.78
N SER A 122 3.40 -12.17 -19.05
CA SER A 122 3.33 -13.58 -19.45
C SER A 122 4.39 -14.45 -18.77
N GLN A 123 5.56 -13.89 -18.40
CA GLN A 123 6.60 -14.59 -17.65
C GLN A 123 6.15 -15.02 -16.25
N TYR A 124 5.10 -14.39 -15.73
CA TYR A 124 4.52 -14.63 -14.42
C TYR A 124 3.17 -15.36 -14.48
N GLY A 125 2.81 -15.88 -15.65
CA GLY A 125 1.60 -16.67 -15.85
C GLY A 125 0.35 -15.86 -16.20
N PHE A 126 0.48 -14.56 -16.46
CA PHE A 126 -0.61 -13.71 -16.94
C PHE A 126 -0.60 -13.66 -18.48
N ASP A 127 -1.11 -14.71 -19.10
CA ASP A 127 -1.08 -14.90 -20.56
C ASP A 127 -2.38 -14.42 -21.23
N ASP A 128 -2.82 -13.20 -20.87
CA ASP A 128 -4.01 -12.55 -21.42
C ASP A 128 -3.67 -11.15 -21.93
N LYS A 129 -3.86 -10.94 -23.23
CA LYS A 129 -3.61 -9.64 -23.87
C LYS A 129 -4.55 -8.53 -23.40
N SER A 130 -5.75 -8.87 -22.94
CA SER A 130 -6.67 -7.86 -22.42
C SER A 130 -6.16 -7.29 -21.09
N VAL A 131 -5.56 -8.12 -20.25
CA VAL A 131 -4.91 -7.69 -18.99
C VAL A 131 -3.71 -6.77 -19.30
N ALA A 132 -2.87 -7.14 -20.28
CA ALA A 132 -1.74 -6.31 -20.69
C ALA A 132 -2.20 -4.95 -21.23
N HIS A 133 -3.29 -4.92 -22.01
CA HIS A 133 -3.91 -3.71 -22.51
C HIS A 133 -4.36 -2.79 -21.37
N GLU A 134 -5.14 -3.33 -20.43
CA GLU A 134 -5.63 -2.57 -19.28
C GLU A 134 -4.48 -2.03 -18.44
N MET A 135 -3.46 -2.85 -18.17
CA MET A 135 -2.26 -2.41 -17.43
C MET A 135 -1.51 -1.31 -18.16
N TYR A 136 -1.27 -1.46 -19.48
CA TYR A 136 -0.57 -0.45 -20.26
C TYR A 136 -1.27 0.91 -20.21
N TYR A 137 -2.58 0.93 -20.41
CA TYR A 137 -3.35 2.17 -20.37
C TYR A 137 -3.44 2.75 -18.96
N ALA A 138 -3.48 1.92 -17.91
CA ALA A 138 -3.38 2.39 -16.54
C ALA A 138 -2.04 3.10 -16.27
N PHE A 139 -0.92 2.56 -16.77
CA PHE A 139 0.39 3.18 -16.62
C PHE A 139 0.54 4.48 -17.41
N VAL A 140 -0.03 4.55 -18.61
CA VAL A 140 -0.01 5.76 -19.44
C VAL A 140 -0.89 6.87 -18.84
N SER A 141 -2.03 6.50 -18.26
CA SER A 141 -2.99 7.48 -17.73
C SER A 141 -2.54 8.14 -16.42
N ASP A 142 -1.76 7.43 -15.60
CA ASP A 142 -1.25 7.94 -14.31
C ASP A 142 0.19 7.47 -14.06
N PRO A 143 1.17 8.13 -14.69
CA PRO A 143 2.59 7.75 -14.62
C PRO A 143 3.15 7.80 -13.19
N GLY A 144 3.77 6.68 -12.75
CA GLY A 144 4.39 6.56 -11.43
C GLY A 144 3.39 6.23 -10.32
N ASN A 145 2.11 6.06 -10.63
CA ASN A 145 1.07 5.79 -9.64
C ASN A 145 1.39 4.55 -8.80
N TYR A 146 1.76 3.45 -9.44
CA TYR A 146 2.02 2.19 -8.74
C TYR A 146 3.34 2.18 -7.97
N CYS A 147 4.27 3.06 -8.32
CA CYS A 147 5.53 3.20 -7.60
C CYS A 147 5.33 3.68 -6.15
N LYS A 148 4.36 4.54 -5.87
CA LYS A 148 4.08 5.05 -4.52
C LYS A 148 3.67 3.93 -3.55
N TYR A 149 2.90 2.95 -4.02
CA TYR A 149 2.48 1.79 -3.23
C TYR A 149 3.68 0.92 -2.86
N VAL A 150 4.41 0.47 -3.87
CA VAL A 150 5.50 -0.51 -3.70
C VAL A 150 6.70 0.09 -3.00
N LEU A 151 7.21 1.23 -3.46
CA LEU A 151 8.39 1.85 -2.86
C LEU A 151 8.12 2.29 -1.43
N GLY A 152 6.91 2.79 -1.15
CA GLY A 152 6.48 3.12 0.20
C GLY A 152 6.40 1.89 1.09
N MET A 153 5.74 0.81 0.65
CA MET A 153 5.64 -0.46 1.38
C MET A 153 7.03 -1.03 1.69
N LEU A 154 7.91 -1.10 0.69
CA LEU A 154 9.28 -1.60 0.85
C LEU A 154 10.08 -0.73 1.82
N GLY A 155 9.87 0.60 1.79
CA GLY A 155 10.49 1.53 2.73
C GLY A 155 10.10 1.21 4.18
N PHE A 156 8.81 0.99 4.46
CA PHE A 156 8.35 0.58 5.80
C PHE A 156 8.90 -0.78 6.23
N GLU A 157 8.94 -1.77 5.33
CA GLU A 157 9.52 -3.09 5.62
C GLU A 157 11.03 -3.00 5.91
N GLN A 158 11.76 -2.18 5.18
CA GLN A 158 13.19 -1.96 5.42
C GLN A 158 13.44 -1.28 6.77
N LEU A 159 12.66 -0.24 7.09
CA LEU A 159 12.74 0.44 8.39
C LEU A 159 12.42 -0.52 9.55
N LYS A 160 11.37 -1.34 9.39
CA LYS A 160 11.01 -2.36 10.39
C LYS A 160 12.15 -3.36 10.59
N THR A 161 12.69 -3.89 9.51
CA THR A 161 13.80 -4.86 9.55
C THR A 161 15.05 -4.26 10.22
N LYS A 162 15.37 -3.02 9.89
CA LYS A 162 16.48 -2.28 10.53
C LYS A 162 16.23 -2.11 12.02
N ALA A 163 15.04 -1.63 12.41
CA ALA A 163 14.68 -1.46 13.81
C ALA A 163 14.71 -2.79 14.58
N GLN A 164 14.26 -3.88 14.00
CA GLN A 164 14.34 -5.22 14.59
C GLN A 164 15.80 -5.66 14.82
N SER A 165 16.66 -5.42 13.84
CA SER A 165 18.07 -5.76 13.93
C SER A 165 18.81 -4.95 15.01
N GLU A 166 18.53 -3.65 15.09
CA GLU A 166 19.24 -2.75 16.03
C GLU A 166 18.70 -2.85 17.46
N LEU A 167 17.39 -3.03 17.63
CA LEU A 167 16.77 -3.08 18.94
C LEU A 167 16.69 -4.50 19.54
N SER A 168 16.84 -5.53 18.70
CA SER A 168 16.80 -6.94 19.13
C SER A 168 15.62 -7.23 20.06
N ASP A 169 15.87 -7.71 21.28
CA ASP A 169 14.83 -8.04 22.29
C ASP A 169 14.00 -6.82 22.76
N LYS A 170 14.46 -5.61 22.49
CA LYS A 170 13.74 -4.37 22.81
C LYS A 170 12.79 -3.92 21.71
N PHE A 171 12.81 -4.56 20.55
CA PHE A 171 11.90 -4.22 19.47
C PHE A 171 10.44 -4.52 19.87
N ASN A 172 9.58 -3.53 19.65
CA ASN A 172 8.15 -3.67 19.84
C ASN A 172 7.42 -3.09 18.62
N LEU A 173 6.63 -3.91 17.96
CA LEU A 173 5.95 -3.54 16.72
C LEU A 173 4.99 -2.36 16.91
N LYS A 174 4.26 -2.31 18.03
CA LYS A 174 3.35 -1.20 18.33
C LYS A 174 4.11 0.12 18.48
N ASN A 175 5.23 0.10 19.19
CA ASN A 175 6.06 1.30 19.38
C ASN A 175 6.69 1.74 18.05
N PHE A 176 7.09 0.80 17.20
CA PHE A 176 7.58 1.09 15.85
C PHE A 176 6.50 1.78 15.02
N HIS A 177 5.29 1.24 14.98
CA HIS A 177 4.18 1.86 14.26
C HIS A 177 3.83 3.24 14.81
N GLN A 178 3.78 3.38 16.13
CA GLN A 178 3.54 4.68 16.76
C GLN A 178 4.60 5.70 16.34
N TYR A 179 5.89 5.34 16.40
CA TYR A 179 6.97 6.23 15.99
C TYR A 179 6.83 6.70 14.54
N ILE A 180 6.51 5.77 13.61
CA ILE A 180 6.29 6.10 12.21
C ILE A 180 5.11 7.07 12.03
N LEU A 181 4.02 6.85 12.73
CA LEU A 181 2.82 7.68 12.63
C LEU A 181 3.00 9.04 13.32
N ASP A 182 3.73 9.10 14.45
CA ASP A 182 4.08 10.36 15.14
C ASP A 182 4.93 11.27 14.24
N MET A 183 5.86 10.70 13.48
CA MET A 183 6.68 11.45 12.54
C MET A 183 5.83 12.07 11.42
N GLY A 184 4.72 11.44 11.07
CA GLY A 184 3.96 11.81 9.89
C GLY A 184 4.84 11.70 8.65
N CYS A 185 4.46 12.34 7.56
CA CYS A 185 5.24 12.28 6.34
C CYS A 185 6.64 12.86 6.48
N LEU A 186 7.65 12.01 6.60
CA LEU A 186 9.07 12.36 6.66
C LEU A 186 9.88 11.49 5.68
N LEU A 187 9.60 11.60 4.40
CA LEU A 187 10.46 10.97 3.39
C LEU A 187 11.83 11.65 3.23
N TYR A 188 12.11 12.75 3.96
CA TYR A 188 13.28 13.58 3.70
C TYR A 188 14.17 13.92 4.89
N THR A 189 13.95 13.34 6.06
CA THR A 189 14.76 13.67 7.24
C THR A 189 15.32 12.47 7.98
N SER A 190 15.62 11.36 7.30
CA SER A 190 16.56 10.42 7.89
C SER A 190 17.98 10.83 7.44
N PRO A 191 18.88 11.11 8.37
CA PRO A 191 20.29 11.26 8.08
C PRO A 191 20.88 9.97 7.51
#